data_848512f98eeaf3de9dbb99bef2f331a4
#
_entry.id   848512f98eeaf3de9dbb99bef2f331a4
#
_cell.length_a   1.000
_cell.length_b   1.000
_cell.length_c   1.000
_cell.angle_alpha   90.00
_cell.angle_beta   90.00
_cell.angle_gamma   90.00
#
_symmetry.space_group_name_H-M   'P 1'
#
loop_
_entity.id
_entity.type
_entity.pdbx_description
1 polymer ?
#
loop_
_entity_poly.entity_id
_entity_poly.type
_entity_poly.pdbx_seq_one_letter_code
_entity_poly.pdbx_strand_id
1 'polypeptide(L)'
;MDRRLILIISAVVITISTIGVFCSMAAPLEAQSATNTSPQSSGRGWIDTSNQYTHMLLAVAFKHHPEFASRQGLSDFDTKISQPSWADQDAERAETQAVLEKLKAAAGEHQQEEVEQDLKIMIRRTELDFKQEDFQRTHEVPFLNASQVVFQGVQFLLDEQTPAERRAAAIERIRKYAGVEGDYKPITEILKQRAMEQMAKPGMIYPWRDEIETELGRDSNYIDGIAALFQKYKLTGWEEPYGKLKTQLADYDSWVKTDVLPKARADFRLPAEEYALRLQDFGIDIPPAQLTAMAHKAFDDIQTEMKPIAAQIAKERHLPSSDYRDVMRELKKQQIVGDAILPLYRNRLAQIEDIIREHQIVSLPDRPARIRIATAAETVQQPAPHMVPPPFLHNTGEKGEFVLPLNIPAAPGQKSAEKYDDFTFDAAAWTLTAHEARPGHELQFDSMVEHGVSLARVLYAFNSTNVEGWGLYSEAIIKPYMPPEGQLVSLDYRLLRAARAFLDPELQSGKIQPADAYRVLEQDIVQSHAFAQEEVERYTYRMPGQANSYFYGFTKLEDLRKETEAALGPKFNQKHFHDFILAQGLLPPDLMREAVVEKFIPAER
;
A
#
# COMPACT_ATOMS: atom_id res chain seq x y z
N MET A 1 -3.50 16.97 -6.36
CA MET A 1 -3.28 15.63 -5.77
C MET A 1 -3.13 14.69 -6.92
N ASP A 2 -2.02 14.06 -7.00
CA ASP A 2 -1.62 13.12 -8.02
C ASP A 2 -2.37 11.79 -7.82
N ARG A 3 -2.55 10.95 -8.86
CA ARG A 3 -2.93 9.53 -8.71
C ARG A 3 -2.15 8.83 -7.59
N ARG A 4 -0.98 9.31 -7.25
CA ARG A 4 -0.15 8.89 -6.13
C ARG A 4 -0.76 9.14 -4.76
N LEU A 5 -1.51 10.23 -4.54
CA LEU A 5 -2.12 10.46 -3.22
C LEU A 5 -3.27 9.48 -2.96
N ILE A 6 -3.97 9.03 -4.00
CA ILE A 6 -4.97 7.96 -3.93
C ILE A 6 -4.28 6.60 -3.71
N LEU A 7 -3.16 6.34 -4.38
CA LEU A 7 -2.32 5.15 -4.18
C LEU A 7 -1.63 5.12 -2.82
N ILE A 8 -1.23 6.29 -2.30
CA ILE A 8 -0.62 6.46 -0.97
C ILE A 8 -1.57 6.06 0.17
N ILE A 9 -2.87 6.16 -0.03
CA ILE A 9 -3.86 5.89 1.01
C ILE A 9 -4.33 4.43 0.96
N SER A 10 -4.25 3.75 -0.18
CA SER A 10 -4.65 2.35 -0.35
C SER A 10 -3.54 1.32 -0.15
N ALA A 11 -2.30 1.71 -0.30
CA ALA A 11 -1.11 1.00 0.17
C ALA A 11 -0.30 2.06 0.91
N VAL A 12 0.35 1.71 2.01
CA VAL A 12 1.24 2.62 2.76
C VAL A 12 2.34 3.11 1.85
N VAL A 13 2.02 4.02 0.96
CA VAL A 13 2.96 4.61 0.03
C VAL A 13 2.90 6.10 0.17
N ILE A 14 3.98 6.65 0.60
CA ILE A 14 4.22 8.09 0.71
C ILE A 14 5.00 8.50 -0.51
N THR A 15 4.43 9.41 -1.29
CA THR A 15 5.19 10.16 -2.27
C THR A 15 5.00 11.64 -1.99
N ILE A 16 6.08 12.32 -1.76
CA ILE A 16 6.15 13.71 -1.36
C ILE A 16 6.70 14.53 -2.52
N SER A 17 6.03 15.61 -2.83
CA SER A 17 6.57 16.73 -3.63
C SER A 17 5.83 18.01 -3.25
N THR A 18 6.36 18.94 -3.01
CA THR A 18 7.18 20.11 -2.64
C THR A 18 6.55 21.47 -2.94
N ILE A 19 6.66 22.57 -2.29
CA ILE A 19 7.49 23.74 -2.08
C ILE A 19 6.85 25.00 -1.53
N GLY A 20 7.57 25.90 -0.99
CA GLY A 20 8.05 27.23 -1.16
C GLY A 20 7.83 28.30 -0.12
N VAL A 21 8.89 28.73 0.34
CA VAL A 21 9.40 29.83 1.18
C VAL A 21 8.47 31.03 1.44
N PHE A 22 8.29 31.40 2.72
CA PHE A 22 8.63 32.74 3.22
C PHE A 22 9.09 32.72 4.68
N CYS A 23 10.18 33.39 4.93
CA CYS A 23 10.76 33.66 6.24
C CYS A 23 9.82 34.47 7.13
N SER A 24 9.50 33.97 8.32
CA SER A 24 9.24 34.82 9.48
C SER A 24 9.67 34.07 10.74
N MET A 25 10.44 34.76 11.55
CA MET A 25 11.01 34.25 12.80
C MET A 25 9.94 33.64 13.71
N ALA A 26 10.09 32.38 14.03
CA ALA A 26 9.45 31.77 15.18
C ALA A 26 10.53 31.04 15.99
N ALA A 27 10.46 31.23 17.29
CA ALA A 27 11.35 30.66 18.28
C ALA A 27 11.40 29.12 18.23
N PRO A 28 12.49 28.50 18.72
CA PRO A 28 12.62 27.05 18.64
C PRO A 28 11.52 26.39 19.48
N LEU A 29 10.71 25.54 18.85
CA LEU A 29 9.87 24.56 19.52
C LEU A 29 10.83 23.53 20.16
N GLU A 30 10.96 23.60 21.47
CA GLU A 30 11.53 22.51 22.25
C GLU A 30 10.70 21.25 22.05
N ALA A 31 11.25 20.31 21.31
CA ALA A 31 10.72 18.97 21.24
C ALA A 31 10.81 18.33 22.62
N GLN A 32 9.69 18.22 23.32
CA GLN A 32 9.58 17.32 24.47
C GLN A 32 9.66 15.89 23.94
N SER A 33 10.89 15.36 23.91
CA SER A 33 11.12 13.93 23.71
C SER A 33 10.57 13.19 24.93
N ALA A 34 9.51 12.43 24.75
CA ALA A 34 9.15 11.38 25.68
C ALA A 34 10.29 10.35 25.65
N THR A 35 11.15 10.40 26.67
CA THR A 35 12.26 9.46 26.85
C THR A 35 11.73 8.10 27.25
N ASN A 36 11.48 7.24 26.26
CA ASN A 36 11.48 5.80 26.46
C ASN A 36 12.94 5.35 26.54
N THR A 37 13.51 5.30 27.73
CA THR A 37 14.84 4.75 27.98
C THR A 37 14.78 3.24 27.98
N SER A 38 14.97 2.64 26.79
CA SER A 38 15.46 1.27 26.67
C SER A 38 17.00 1.28 26.66
N PRO A 39 17.70 0.38 27.35
CA PRO A 39 19.16 0.43 27.50
C PRO A 39 19.90 -0.19 26.30
N GLN A 40 19.86 0.46 25.13
CA GLN A 40 20.69 0.12 23.95
C GLN A 40 21.02 1.36 23.09
N SER A 41 21.43 2.47 23.70
CA SER A 41 21.58 3.75 22.99
C SER A 41 23.01 4.10 22.50
N SER A 42 24.01 3.22 22.60
CA SER A 42 25.39 3.60 22.29
C SER A 42 25.83 3.44 20.82
N GLY A 43 24.95 3.00 19.91
CA GLY A 43 25.29 2.79 18.50
C GLY A 43 24.36 3.43 17.45
N ARG A 44 23.30 4.15 17.85
CA ARG A 44 22.25 4.63 16.93
C ARG A 44 22.17 6.15 16.74
N GLY A 45 23.19 6.91 17.09
CA GLY A 45 23.23 8.37 16.88
C GLY A 45 23.09 8.79 15.41
N TRP A 46 23.39 7.90 14.48
CA TRP A 46 23.18 8.13 13.04
C TRP A 46 21.70 8.31 12.67
N ILE A 47 20.76 7.69 13.41
CA ILE A 47 19.31 7.84 13.18
C ILE A 47 18.88 9.29 13.37
N ASP A 48 19.34 9.94 14.45
CA ASP A 48 19.02 11.34 14.73
C ASP A 48 19.55 12.26 13.61
N THR A 49 20.76 11.97 13.12
CA THR A 49 21.36 12.73 12.01
C THR A 49 20.58 12.52 10.71
N SER A 50 20.24 11.27 10.37
CA SER A 50 19.41 10.94 9.21
C SER A 50 18.03 11.60 9.30
N ASN A 51 17.40 11.54 10.47
CA ASN A 51 16.09 12.13 10.69
C ASN A 51 16.09 13.66 10.54
N GLN A 52 17.19 14.36 10.86
CA GLN A 52 17.29 15.80 10.60
C GLN A 52 17.15 16.11 9.11
N TYR A 53 17.81 15.35 8.25
CA TYR A 53 17.66 15.49 6.79
C TYR A 53 16.24 15.12 6.33
N THR A 54 15.70 14.04 6.86
CA THR A 54 14.34 13.59 6.52
C THR A 54 13.29 14.64 6.91
N HIS A 55 13.44 15.28 8.06
CA HIS A 55 12.52 16.34 8.49
C HIS A 55 12.54 17.57 7.55
N MET A 56 13.61 17.84 6.82
CA MET A 56 13.59 18.91 5.81
C MET A 56 12.59 18.61 4.69
N LEU A 57 12.53 17.38 4.22
CA LEU A 57 11.54 16.93 3.23
C LEU A 57 10.13 16.87 3.83
N LEU A 58 9.99 16.32 5.04
CA LEU A 58 8.71 16.21 5.72
C LEU A 58 8.07 17.56 6.02
N ALA A 59 8.87 18.59 6.36
CA ALA A 59 8.35 19.93 6.60
C ALA A 59 7.65 20.50 5.36
N VAL A 60 8.17 20.21 4.20
CA VAL A 60 7.54 20.58 2.93
C VAL A 60 6.27 19.77 2.72
N ALA A 61 6.35 18.45 2.84
CA ALA A 61 5.19 17.57 2.68
C ALA A 61 4.02 17.96 3.58
N PHE A 62 4.28 18.24 4.86
CA PHE A 62 3.22 18.60 5.82
C PHE A 62 2.55 19.92 5.51
N LYS A 63 3.26 20.83 4.87
CA LYS A 63 2.71 22.12 4.42
C LYS A 63 1.68 21.92 3.30
N HIS A 64 1.99 21.09 2.32
CA HIS A 64 1.18 20.88 1.12
C HIS A 64 0.20 19.70 1.25
N HIS A 65 0.51 18.72 2.12
CA HIS A 65 -0.29 17.51 2.39
C HIS A 65 -0.59 17.35 3.88
N PRO A 66 -1.33 18.28 4.49
CA PRO A 66 -1.55 18.27 5.94
C PRO A 66 -2.36 17.05 6.42
N GLU A 67 -3.19 16.43 5.55
CA GLU A 67 -3.87 15.19 5.89
C GLU A 67 -2.87 14.06 6.15
N PHE A 68 -1.76 14.04 5.44
CA PHE A 68 -0.68 13.11 5.68
C PHE A 68 -0.03 13.35 7.06
N ALA A 69 0.31 14.59 7.41
CA ALA A 69 0.85 14.94 8.71
C ALA A 69 -0.09 14.53 9.86
N SER A 70 -1.38 14.80 9.71
CA SER A 70 -2.42 14.40 10.65
C SER A 70 -2.47 12.87 10.82
N ARG A 71 -2.40 12.10 9.73
CA ARG A 71 -2.34 10.64 9.75
C ARG A 71 -1.09 10.11 10.46
N GLN A 72 0.02 10.85 10.41
CA GLN A 72 1.23 10.52 11.16
C GLN A 72 1.17 10.91 12.65
N GLY A 73 0.00 11.27 13.17
CA GLY A 73 -0.22 11.58 14.57
C GLY A 73 -0.03 13.06 14.94
N LEU A 74 0.27 13.94 13.98
CA LEU A 74 0.52 15.36 14.22
C LEU A 74 -0.80 16.15 14.27
N SER A 75 -1.36 16.32 15.47
CA SER A 75 -2.67 16.92 15.70
C SER A 75 -2.81 18.38 15.24
N ASP A 76 -1.72 19.14 15.16
CA ASP A 76 -1.71 20.52 14.63
C ASP A 76 -2.15 20.63 13.16
N PHE A 77 -2.21 19.50 12.48
CA PHE A 77 -2.65 19.39 11.08
C PHE A 77 -4.07 18.84 10.92
N ASP A 78 -4.74 18.47 11.99
CA ASP A 78 -6.05 17.79 11.94
C ASP A 78 -7.13 18.60 11.22
N THR A 79 -7.12 19.91 11.38
CA THR A 79 -8.10 20.81 10.75
C THR A 79 -7.70 21.30 9.37
N LYS A 80 -6.48 21.00 8.89
CA LYS A 80 -5.96 21.49 7.61
C LYS A 80 -6.29 20.51 6.48
N ILE A 81 -6.41 21.06 5.26
CA ILE A 81 -6.61 20.26 4.04
C ILE A 81 -5.66 20.71 2.93
N SER A 82 -5.34 19.80 2.03
CA SER A 82 -4.61 20.09 0.79
C SER A 82 -5.44 20.92 -0.18
N GLN A 83 -4.77 21.77 -0.96
CA GLN A 83 -5.37 22.49 -2.08
C GLN A 83 -4.59 22.19 -3.37
N PRO A 84 -4.85 21.06 -4.02
CA PRO A 84 -4.00 20.48 -5.07
C PRO A 84 -4.15 21.20 -6.42
N SER A 85 -3.87 22.51 -6.44
CA SER A 85 -3.77 23.30 -7.67
C SER A 85 -2.40 23.14 -8.33
N TRP A 86 -2.29 23.51 -9.63
CA TRP A 86 -0.99 23.53 -10.30
C TRP A 86 -0.04 24.54 -9.63
N ALA A 87 -0.55 25.67 -9.15
CA ALA A 87 0.26 26.67 -8.46
C ALA A 87 0.81 26.14 -7.13
N ASP A 88 0.02 25.37 -6.37
CA ASP A 88 0.47 24.70 -5.15
C ASP A 88 1.53 23.65 -5.47
N GLN A 89 1.33 22.84 -6.51
CA GLN A 89 2.30 21.86 -6.97
C GLN A 89 3.62 22.51 -7.45
N ASP A 90 3.58 23.64 -8.21
CA ASP A 90 4.77 24.38 -8.61
C ASP A 90 5.50 24.95 -7.41
N ALA A 91 4.72 25.46 -6.51
CA ALA A 91 5.18 25.95 -5.23
C ALA A 91 5.80 24.78 -4.45
N GLU A 92 5.25 23.65 -4.26
CA GLU A 92 5.76 22.42 -3.67
C GLU A 92 7.09 21.95 -4.30
N ARG A 93 7.22 21.92 -5.60
CA ARG A 93 8.36 21.42 -6.34
C ARG A 93 9.66 22.23 -6.13
N ALA A 94 9.68 23.61 -6.17
CA ALA A 94 10.90 24.40 -5.99
C ALA A 94 11.45 24.29 -4.53
N GLU A 95 10.66 24.00 -3.40
CA GLU A 95 11.17 23.76 -2.03
C GLU A 95 11.84 22.39 -1.90
N THR A 96 11.31 21.30 -2.49
CA THR A 96 12.06 20.04 -2.52
C THR A 96 13.30 20.19 -3.38
N GLN A 97 13.22 20.89 -4.48
CA GLN A 97 14.45 21.17 -5.21
C GLN A 97 15.48 21.84 -4.30
N ALA A 98 15.05 22.83 -3.51
CA ALA A 98 15.92 23.48 -2.54
C ALA A 98 16.40 22.54 -1.42
N VAL A 99 15.56 21.62 -0.97
CA VAL A 99 15.96 20.57 -0.01
C VAL A 99 16.85 19.55 -0.69
N LEU A 100 16.52 19.09 -1.89
CA LEU A 100 17.31 18.12 -2.66
C LEU A 100 18.76 18.60 -2.85
N GLU A 101 18.97 19.89 -3.16
CA GLU A 101 20.32 20.46 -3.26
C GLU A 101 21.09 20.39 -1.93
N LYS A 102 20.41 20.60 -0.80
CA LYS A 102 21.01 20.42 0.53
C LYS A 102 21.38 18.97 0.81
N LEU A 103 20.49 18.02 0.45
CA LEU A 103 20.77 16.59 0.62
C LEU A 103 21.96 16.15 -0.24
N LYS A 104 22.05 16.64 -1.49
CA LYS A 104 23.19 16.36 -2.38
C LYS A 104 24.49 16.94 -1.84
N ALA A 105 24.46 18.14 -1.29
CA ALA A 105 25.62 18.76 -0.65
C ALA A 105 26.07 17.93 0.56
N ALA A 106 25.15 17.52 1.43
CA ALA A 106 25.43 16.67 2.59
C ALA A 106 25.99 15.30 2.20
N ALA A 107 25.49 14.67 1.13
CA ALA A 107 26.01 13.41 0.60
C ALA A 107 27.43 13.54 0.01
N GLY A 108 27.87 14.75 -0.33
CA GLY A 108 29.24 15.03 -0.76
C GLY A 108 30.23 15.22 0.39
N GLU A 109 29.75 15.29 1.64
CA GLU A 109 30.55 15.38 2.84
C GLU A 109 30.83 13.98 3.41
N HIS A 110 31.82 13.88 4.31
CA HIS A 110 32.09 12.61 4.98
C HIS A 110 31.03 12.34 6.08
N GLN A 111 30.10 11.45 5.80
CA GLN A 111 29.04 11.02 6.71
C GLN A 111 29.32 9.63 7.31
N GLN A 112 28.55 9.25 8.34
CA GLN A 112 28.47 7.84 8.74
C GLN A 112 27.80 7.04 7.61
N GLU A 113 28.21 5.81 7.42
CA GLU A 113 27.76 4.94 6.32
C GLU A 113 26.23 4.84 6.22
N GLU A 114 25.54 4.67 7.36
CA GLU A 114 24.08 4.61 7.42
C GLU A 114 23.42 5.93 7.01
N VAL A 115 24.00 7.06 7.41
CA VAL A 115 23.51 8.40 7.00
C VAL A 115 23.73 8.61 5.51
N GLU A 116 24.87 8.20 4.98
CA GLU A 116 25.16 8.28 3.54
C GLU A 116 24.18 7.42 2.74
N GLN A 117 23.86 6.20 3.22
CA GLN A 117 22.87 5.34 2.60
C GLN A 117 21.47 5.99 2.61
N ASP A 118 21.07 6.57 3.74
CA ASP A 118 19.77 7.24 3.88
C ASP A 118 19.67 8.51 3.00
N LEU A 119 20.75 9.28 2.87
CA LEU A 119 20.82 10.41 1.92
C LEU A 119 20.65 9.93 0.48
N LYS A 120 21.33 8.85 0.07
CA LYS A 120 21.15 8.24 -1.26
C LYS A 120 19.69 7.83 -1.51
N ILE A 121 19.03 7.25 -0.52
CA ILE A 121 17.61 6.86 -0.60
C ILE A 121 16.73 8.08 -0.83
N MET A 122 16.86 9.12 -0.01
CA MET A 122 16.06 10.34 -0.12
C MET A 122 16.28 11.06 -1.46
N ILE A 123 17.54 11.19 -1.90
CA ILE A 123 17.89 11.79 -3.18
C ILE A 123 17.27 11.00 -4.33
N ARG A 124 17.51 9.68 -4.37
CA ARG A 124 17.00 8.79 -5.43
C ARG A 124 15.47 8.83 -5.51
N ARG A 125 14.80 8.81 -4.36
CA ARG A 125 13.34 8.89 -4.29
C ARG A 125 12.83 10.22 -4.84
N THR A 126 13.36 11.33 -4.37
CA THR A 126 12.95 12.67 -4.80
C THR A 126 13.17 12.88 -6.31
N GLU A 127 14.30 12.43 -6.85
CA GLU A 127 14.57 12.52 -8.30
C GLU A 127 13.60 11.67 -9.14
N LEU A 128 13.21 10.50 -8.65
CA LEU A 128 12.21 9.67 -9.31
C LEU A 128 10.83 10.36 -9.29
N ASP A 129 10.47 10.96 -8.16
CA ASP A 129 9.21 11.70 -8.03
C ASP A 129 9.13 12.84 -9.03
N PHE A 130 10.20 13.61 -9.18
CA PHE A 130 10.25 14.69 -10.18
C PHE A 130 10.08 14.18 -11.62
N LYS A 131 10.71 13.06 -11.98
CA LYS A 131 10.54 12.47 -13.33
C LYS A 131 9.09 12.08 -13.61
N GLN A 132 8.42 11.47 -12.63
CA GLN A 132 7.03 11.07 -12.78
C GLN A 132 6.10 12.29 -12.84
N GLU A 133 6.37 13.31 -12.02
CA GLU A 133 5.63 14.57 -12.04
C GLU A 133 5.78 15.28 -13.40
N ASP A 134 7.00 15.35 -13.93
CA ASP A 134 7.27 15.92 -15.25
C ASP A 134 6.49 15.20 -16.35
N PHE A 135 6.45 13.85 -16.30
CA PHE A 135 5.69 13.06 -17.26
C PHE A 135 4.20 13.40 -17.19
N GLN A 136 3.60 13.37 -16.00
CA GLN A 136 2.18 13.65 -15.81
C GLN A 136 1.82 15.07 -16.27
N ARG A 137 2.62 16.05 -15.87
CA ARG A 137 2.38 17.46 -16.20
C ARG A 137 2.47 17.75 -17.69
N THR A 138 3.31 17.01 -18.41
CA THR A 138 3.52 17.22 -19.84
C THR A 138 2.61 16.37 -20.72
N HIS A 139 2.08 15.26 -20.19
CA HIS A 139 1.37 14.30 -21.01
C HIS A 139 -0.06 13.98 -20.57
N GLU A 140 -0.44 14.17 -19.29
CA GLU A 140 -1.71 13.64 -18.79
C GLU A 140 -2.73 14.72 -18.43
N VAL A 141 -4.01 14.42 -18.71
CA VAL A 141 -5.15 15.10 -18.08
C VAL A 141 -5.43 14.37 -16.75
N PRO A 142 -5.27 15.05 -15.59
CA PRO A 142 -5.51 14.41 -14.31
C PRO A 142 -7.01 14.13 -14.11
N PHE A 143 -7.33 12.93 -13.67
CA PHE A 143 -8.66 12.57 -13.18
C PHE A 143 -8.55 12.08 -11.75
N LEU A 144 -9.36 12.64 -10.87
CA LEU A 144 -9.44 12.27 -9.45
C LEU A 144 -10.90 12.14 -9.06
N ASN A 145 -11.22 11.05 -8.36
CA ASN A 145 -12.52 10.89 -7.73
C ASN A 145 -12.62 11.83 -6.52
N ALA A 146 -13.37 12.92 -6.64
CA ALA A 146 -13.48 13.94 -5.60
C ALA A 146 -14.10 13.40 -4.32
N SER A 147 -15.08 12.47 -4.43
CA SER A 147 -15.74 11.84 -3.29
C SER A 147 -14.76 10.96 -2.48
N GLN A 148 -13.89 10.24 -3.16
CA GLN A 148 -12.83 9.45 -2.54
C GLN A 148 -11.81 10.34 -1.82
N VAL A 149 -11.37 11.44 -2.46
CA VAL A 149 -10.44 12.41 -1.85
C VAL A 149 -10.97 12.93 -0.52
N VAL A 150 -12.25 13.33 -0.48
CA VAL A 150 -12.87 13.81 0.77
C VAL A 150 -13.00 12.71 1.81
N PHE A 151 -13.46 11.52 1.41
CA PHE A 151 -13.59 10.38 2.32
C PHE A 151 -12.24 10.07 3.00
N GLN A 152 -11.19 9.94 2.23
CA GLN A 152 -9.84 9.70 2.73
C GLN A 152 -9.33 10.81 3.65
N GLY A 153 -9.69 12.06 3.34
CA GLY A 153 -9.31 13.21 4.13
C GLY A 153 -9.94 13.25 5.53
N VAL A 154 -11.05 12.54 5.76
CA VAL A 154 -11.73 12.50 7.07
C VAL A 154 -11.68 11.14 7.76
N GLN A 155 -11.54 10.05 7.01
CA GLN A 155 -11.62 8.67 7.52
C GLN A 155 -10.68 8.44 8.70
N PHE A 156 -9.43 8.84 8.57
CA PHE A 156 -8.42 8.62 9.60
C PHE A 156 -8.76 9.31 10.94
N LEU A 157 -9.31 10.54 10.90
CA LEU A 157 -9.76 11.25 12.12
C LEU A 157 -10.95 10.55 12.78
N LEU A 158 -11.69 9.73 12.06
CA LEU A 158 -12.86 8.98 12.47
C LEU A 158 -12.57 7.48 12.58
N ASP A 159 -11.35 7.14 12.96
CA ASP A 159 -10.93 5.79 13.30
C ASP A 159 -11.08 5.49 14.80
N GLU A 160 -11.13 4.20 15.16
CA GLU A 160 -11.27 3.75 16.56
C GLU A 160 -10.01 4.04 17.38
N GLN A 161 -8.83 3.94 16.77
CA GLN A 161 -7.55 4.20 17.42
C GLN A 161 -7.24 5.70 17.52
N THR A 162 -7.89 6.55 16.72
CA THR A 162 -7.69 8.00 16.81
C THR A 162 -8.31 8.55 18.11
N PRO A 163 -7.55 9.30 18.91
CA PRO A 163 -8.03 9.94 20.14
C PRO A 163 -9.31 10.75 19.92
N ALA A 164 -10.27 10.62 20.84
CA ALA A 164 -11.62 11.16 20.65
C ALA A 164 -11.64 12.69 20.44
N GLU A 165 -10.71 13.41 21.08
CA GLU A 165 -10.55 14.86 20.97
C GLU A 165 -10.16 15.33 19.56
N ARG A 166 -9.54 14.48 18.75
CA ARG A 166 -9.15 14.80 17.38
C ARG A 166 -10.31 14.72 16.39
N ARG A 167 -11.37 13.97 16.71
CA ARG A 167 -12.47 13.64 15.79
C ARG A 167 -13.26 14.85 15.32
N ALA A 168 -13.39 15.88 16.17
CA ALA A 168 -14.10 17.11 15.81
C ALA A 168 -13.46 17.84 14.61
N ALA A 169 -12.17 17.70 14.40
CA ALA A 169 -11.45 18.30 13.27
C ALA A 169 -11.95 17.80 11.90
N ALA A 170 -12.56 16.61 11.84
CA ALA A 170 -13.17 16.11 10.60
C ALA A 170 -14.31 17.01 10.10
N ILE A 171 -15.05 17.66 11.00
CA ILE A 171 -16.13 18.62 10.64
C ILE A 171 -15.50 19.86 9.99
N GLU A 172 -14.42 20.37 10.55
CA GLU A 172 -13.72 21.52 9.97
C GLU A 172 -13.13 21.19 8.60
N ARG A 173 -12.59 19.97 8.40
CA ARG A 173 -12.17 19.52 7.06
C ARG A 173 -13.32 19.52 6.07
N ILE A 174 -14.52 19.01 6.43
CA ILE A 174 -15.69 19.05 5.55
C ILE A 174 -16.06 20.49 5.20
N ARG A 175 -16.03 21.43 6.15
CA ARG A 175 -16.26 22.86 5.88
C ARG A 175 -15.27 23.44 4.88
N LYS A 176 -14.01 23.11 5.02
CA LYS A 176 -12.94 23.55 4.12
C LYS A 176 -13.05 22.90 2.74
N TYR A 177 -13.29 21.58 2.66
CA TYR A 177 -13.55 20.91 1.38
C TYR A 177 -14.76 21.50 0.63
N ALA A 178 -15.80 21.93 1.36
CA ALA A 178 -16.95 22.62 0.79
C ALA A 178 -16.70 24.11 0.48
N GLY A 179 -15.54 24.66 0.82
CA GLY A 179 -15.22 26.07 0.62
C GLY A 179 -16.12 27.03 1.42
N VAL A 180 -16.52 26.65 2.65
CA VAL A 180 -17.37 27.47 3.52
C VAL A 180 -16.62 28.03 4.72
N GLU A 181 -15.34 27.74 4.83
CA GLU A 181 -14.51 28.20 5.94
C GLU A 181 -13.15 28.74 5.43
N GLY A 182 -12.76 29.91 5.92
CA GLY A 182 -11.50 30.58 5.55
C GLY A 182 -11.42 30.90 4.06
N ASP A 183 -10.21 30.97 3.56
CA ASP A 183 -9.90 31.24 2.14
C ASP A 183 -9.86 29.97 1.28
N TYR A 184 -10.39 28.84 1.78
CA TYR A 184 -10.42 27.59 1.05
C TYR A 184 -11.43 27.61 -0.08
N LYS A 185 -10.99 27.22 -1.27
CA LYS A 185 -11.90 26.95 -2.39
C LYS A 185 -12.51 25.55 -2.26
N PRO A 186 -13.72 25.33 -2.80
CA PRO A 186 -14.26 23.97 -2.90
C PRO A 186 -13.26 23.03 -3.57
N ILE A 187 -13.04 21.86 -2.99
CA ILE A 187 -12.10 20.87 -3.55
C ILE A 187 -12.48 20.50 -4.98
N THR A 188 -13.76 20.40 -5.29
CA THR A 188 -14.28 20.09 -6.62
C THR A 188 -13.92 21.16 -7.65
N GLU A 189 -13.92 22.44 -7.26
CA GLU A 189 -13.51 23.55 -8.13
C GLU A 189 -12.02 23.46 -8.46
N ILE A 190 -11.17 23.17 -7.46
CA ILE A 190 -9.71 23.04 -7.64
C ILE A 190 -9.40 21.87 -8.59
N LEU A 191 -10.02 20.70 -8.36
CA LEU A 191 -9.80 19.52 -9.20
C LEU A 191 -10.28 19.73 -10.63
N LYS A 192 -11.44 20.36 -10.78
CA LYS A 192 -11.99 20.73 -12.10
C LYS A 192 -11.07 21.70 -12.83
N GLN A 193 -10.62 22.77 -12.18
CA GLN A 193 -9.72 23.76 -12.78
C GLN A 193 -8.40 23.11 -13.20
N ARG A 194 -7.82 22.27 -12.34
CA ARG A 194 -6.59 21.53 -12.63
C ARG A 194 -6.70 20.66 -13.89
N ALA A 195 -7.81 19.94 -14.04
CA ALA A 195 -8.06 19.14 -15.23
C ALA A 195 -8.27 20.02 -16.47
N MET A 196 -9.09 21.09 -16.36
CA MET A 196 -9.37 21.99 -17.49
C MET A 196 -8.12 22.66 -18.06
N GLU A 197 -7.16 23.06 -17.22
CA GLU A 197 -5.90 23.64 -17.65
C GLU A 197 -5.07 22.68 -18.51
N GLN A 198 -5.10 21.38 -18.19
CA GLN A 198 -4.45 20.35 -19.03
C GLN A 198 -5.25 20.03 -20.28
N MET A 199 -6.58 19.96 -20.17
CA MET A 199 -7.46 19.73 -21.31
C MET A 199 -7.36 20.81 -22.40
N ALA A 200 -6.89 22.02 -22.05
CA ALA A 200 -6.65 23.10 -23.00
C ALA A 200 -5.37 22.91 -23.83
N LYS A 201 -4.49 21.99 -23.45
CA LYS A 201 -3.24 21.69 -24.16
C LYS A 201 -3.47 20.62 -25.24
N PRO A 202 -2.82 20.72 -26.41
CA PRO A 202 -2.93 19.69 -27.44
C PRO A 202 -2.15 18.42 -27.06
N GLY A 203 -2.62 17.26 -27.51
CA GLY A 203 -1.89 15.98 -27.42
C GLY A 203 -1.88 15.34 -26.02
N MET A 204 -2.71 15.82 -25.11
CA MET A 204 -2.79 15.27 -23.76
C MET A 204 -3.45 13.90 -23.75
N ILE A 205 -2.94 13.00 -22.89
CA ILE A 205 -3.48 11.66 -22.65
C ILE A 205 -4.62 11.78 -21.63
N TYR A 206 -5.82 11.43 -22.04
CA TYR A 206 -6.99 11.40 -21.15
C TYR A 206 -7.03 10.09 -20.34
N PRO A 207 -7.70 10.07 -19.18
CA PRO A 207 -7.93 8.84 -18.42
C PRO A 207 -8.72 7.82 -19.26
N TRP A 208 -8.63 6.55 -18.91
CA TRP A 208 -9.36 5.49 -19.58
C TRP A 208 -10.87 5.58 -19.28
N ARG A 209 -11.71 5.23 -20.28
CA ARG A 209 -13.17 5.35 -20.16
C ARG A 209 -13.71 4.54 -18.98
N ASP A 210 -13.37 3.25 -18.92
CA ASP A 210 -13.92 2.36 -17.91
C ASP A 210 -13.41 2.71 -16.50
N GLU A 211 -12.21 3.29 -16.40
CA GLU A 211 -11.71 3.89 -15.15
C GLU A 211 -12.65 4.99 -14.63
N ILE A 212 -13.00 5.95 -15.51
CA ILE A 212 -13.90 7.05 -15.14
C ILE A 212 -15.28 6.49 -14.73
N GLU A 213 -15.85 5.60 -15.55
CA GLU A 213 -17.18 5.04 -15.31
C GLU A 213 -17.23 4.25 -14.00
N THR A 214 -16.21 3.43 -13.74
CA THR A 214 -16.09 2.64 -12.50
C THR A 214 -15.94 3.53 -11.27
N GLU A 215 -15.05 4.52 -11.32
CA GLU A 215 -14.83 5.43 -10.19
C GLU A 215 -16.07 6.29 -9.89
N LEU A 216 -16.76 6.82 -10.90
CA LEU A 216 -18.03 7.53 -10.72
C LEU A 216 -19.13 6.60 -10.16
N GLY A 217 -19.10 5.31 -10.46
CA GLY A 217 -20.01 4.31 -9.89
C GLY A 217 -19.80 4.07 -8.40
N ARG A 218 -18.64 4.43 -7.85
CA ARG A 218 -18.27 4.25 -6.43
C ARG A 218 -18.58 5.46 -5.56
N ASP A 219 -18.89 6.62 -6.12
CA ASP A 219 -19.06 7.88 -5.39
C ASP A 219 -20.06 7.82 -4.25
N SER A 220 -21.21 7.16 -4.48
CA SER A 220 -22.24 7.01 -3.43
C SER A 220 -21.71 6.29 -2.19
N ASN A 221 -20.82 5.31 -2.35
CA ASN A 221 -20.23 4.58 -1.21
C ASN A 221 -19.33 5.48 -0.36
N TYR A 222 -18.54 6.35 -1.00
CA TYR A 222 -17.71 7.31 -0.27
C TYR A 222 -18.56 8.39 0.42
N ILE A 223 -19.53 8.95 -0.29
CA ILE A 223 -20.44 9.98 0.24
C ILE A 223 -21.21 9.43 1.44
N ASP A 224 -21.86 8.29 1.30
CA ASP A 224 -22.62 7.67 2.39
C ASP A 224 -21.70 7.19 3.52
N GLY A 225 -20.47 6.75 3.20
CA GLY A 225 -19.43 6.38 4.16
C GLY A 225 -19.01 7.55 5.06
N ILE A 226 -18.89 8.76 4.52
CA ILE A 226 -18.61 9.97 5.31
C ILE A 226 -19.72 10.19 6.33
N ALA A 227 -20.99 10.17 5.91
CA ALA A 227 -22.14 10.35 6.80
C ALA A 227 -22.19 9.25 7.87
N ALA A 228 -21.95 7.99 7.51
CA ALA A 228 -21.94 6.87 8.43
C ALA A 228 -20.86 7.02 9.51
N LEU A 229 -19.66 7.51 9.16
CA LEU A 229 -18.59 7.77 10.12
C LEU A 229 -18.97 8.87 11.12
N PHE A 230 -19.53 9.99 10.67
CA PHE A 230 -20.01 11.05 11.57
C PHE A 230 -21.10 10.55 12.52
N GLN A 231 -22.02 9.74 12.02
CA GLN A 231 -23.09 9.13 12.83
C GLN A 231 -22.53 8.11 13.84
N LYS A 232 -21.58 7.24 13.43
CA LYS A 232 -20.91 6.27 14.31
C LYS A 232 -20.32 6.94 15.54
N TYR A 233 -19.65 8.08 15.34
CA TYR A 233 -19.00 8.82 16.44
C TYR A 233 -19.90 9.90 17.05
N LYS A 234 -21.18 9.99 16.66
CA LYS A 234 -22.20 10.92 17.20
C LYS A 234 -21.76 12.38 17.13
N LEU A 235 -21.05 12.75 16.08
CA LEU A 235 -20.66 14.14 15.84
C LEU A 235 -21.87 14.95 15.37
N THR A 236 -21.91 16.25 15.67
CA THR A 236 -23.00 17.17 15.33
C THR A 236 -22.45 18.43 14.66
N GLY A 237 -23.25 19.08 13.80
CA GLY A 237 -22.86 20.30 13.09
C GLY A 237 -22.10 20.08 11.80
N TRP A 238 -22.09 18.84 11.30
CA TRP A 238 -21.52 18.45 10.01
C TRP A 238 -22.57 18.47 8.88
N GLU A 239 -23.85 18.45 9.20
CA GLU A 239 -24.95 18.19 8.26
C GLU A 239 -25.07 19.28 7.18
N GLU A 240 -24.94 20.53 7.56
CA GLU A 240 -25.05 21.67 6.63
C GLU A 240 -23.86 21.72 5.67
N PRO A 241 -22.58 21.77 6.11
CA PRO A 241 -21.45 21.77 5.18
C PRO A 241 -21.37 20.48 4.35
N TYR A 242 -21.76 19.34 4.91
CA TYR A 242 -21.83 18.08 4.16
C TYR A 242 -22.91 18.13 3.07
N GLY A 243 -24.11 18.70 3.35
CA GLY A 243 -25.16 18.86 2.35
C GLY A 243 -24.70 19.71 1.16
N LYS A 244 -23.97 20.81 1.43
CA LYS A 244 -23.36 21.64 0.38
C LYS A 244 -22.30 20.85 -0.41
N LEU A 245 -21.40 20.17 0.29
CA LEU A 245 -20.36 19.36 -0.33
C LEU A 245 -20.94 18.26 -1.22
N LYS A 246 -21.99 17.58 -0.76
CA LYS A 246 -22.69 16.54 -1.54
C LYS A 246 -23.22 17.09 -2.87
N THR A 247 -23.77 18.31 -2.89
CA THR A 247 -24.20 18.97 -4.12
C THR A 247 -23.02 19.27 -5.03
N GLN A 248 -21.92 19.80 -4.51
CA GLN A 248 -20.71 20.11 -5.27
C GLN A 248 -20.06 18.86 -5.87
N LEU A 249 -20.06 17.72 -5.15
CA LEU A 249 -19.58 16.44 -5.65
C LEU A 249 -20.44 15.95 -6.82
N ALA A 250 -21.77 16.01 -6.71
CA ALA A 250 -22.68 15.66 -7.80
C ALA A 250 -22.52 16.55 -9.05
N ASP A 251 -22.26 17.84 -8.87
CA ASP A 251 -21.96 18.78 -9.95
C ASP A 251 -20.61 18.45 -10.62
N TYR A 252 -19.61 18.06 -9.84
CA TYR A 252 -18.32 17.61 -10.36
C TYR A 252 -18.45 16.32 -11.19
N ASP A 253 -19.19 15.34 -10.71
CA ASP A 253 -19.47 14.10 -11.44
C ASP A 253 -20.20 14.37 -12.77
N SER A 254 -21.17 15.30 -12.74
CA SER A 254 -21.89 15.72 -13.93
C SER A 254 -20.96 16.37 -14.94
N TRP A 255 -20.04 17.22 -14.48
CA TRP A 255 -19.02 17.80 -15.34
C TRP A 255 -18.06 16.74 -15.90
N VAL A 256 -17.61 15.78 -15.09
CA VAL A 256 -16.75 14.67 -15.59
C VAL A 256 -17.47 13.89 -16.69
N LYS A 257 -18.77 13.59 -16.49
CA LYS A 257 -19.60 12.87 -17.49
C LYS A 257 -19.79 13.65 -18.80
N THR A 258 -19.87 14.97 -18.74
CA THR A 258 -20.15 15.81 -19.93
C THR A 258 -18.90 16.29 -20.63
N ASP A 259 -17.80 16.55 -19.92
CA ASP A 259 -16.63 17.23 -20.46
C ASP A 259 -15.38 16.34 -20.56
N VAL A 260 -15.19 15.38 -19.64
CA VAL A 260 -14.02 14.49 -19.60
C VAL A 260 -14.29 13.16 -20.28
N LEU A 261 -15.36 12.46 -19.89
CA LEU A 261 -15.71 11.12 -20.35
C LEU A 261 -15.85 11.03 -21.90
N PRO A 262 -16.42 12.01 -22.61
CA PRO A 262 -16.48 11.94 -24.08
C PRO A 262 -15.11 11.96 -24.77
N LYS A 263 -14.07 12.45 -24.08
CA LYS A 263 -12.69 12.52 -24.57
C LYS A 263 -11.81 11.41 -24.01
N ALA A 264 -12.36 10.56 -23.15
CA ALA A 264 -11.64 9.46 -22.53
C ALA A 264 -11.09 8.49 -23.58
N ARG A 265 -9.89 7.97 -23.33
CA ARG A 265 -9.27 6.97 -24.22
C ARG A 265 -10.00 5.64 -24.14
N ALA A 266 -10.03 4.91 -25.25
CA ALA A 266 -10.62 3.57 -25.33
C ALA A 266 -9.62 2.47 -24.94
N ASP A 267 -8.32 2.75 -24.96
CA ASP A 267 -7.25 1.82 -24.61
C ASP A 267 -6.70 2.15 -23.22
N PHE A 268 -6.64 1.15 -22.35
CA PHE A 268 -6.10 1.31 -20.98
C PHE A 268 -4.57 1.36 -20.95
N ARG A 269 -3.89 0.89 -21.99
CA ARG A 269 -2.43 0.74 -21.99
C ARG A 269 -1.74 2.08 -21.79
N LEU A 270 -0.75 2.05 -20.91
CA LEU A 270 0.08 3.21 -20.64
C LEU A 270 1.16 3.37 -21.71
N PRO A 271 1.65 4.58 -21.97
CA PRO A 271 2.90 4.76 -22.68
C PRO A 271 4.02 3.95 -22.05
N ALA A 272 4.90 3.36 -22.87
CA ALA A 272 5.98 2.50 -22.39
C ALA A 272 6.90 3.20 -21.38
N GLU A 273 7.14 4.51 -21.55
CA GLU A 273 7.92 5.33 -20.63
C GLU A 273 7.24 5.47 -19.26
N GLU A 274 5.93 5.74 -19.24
CA GLU A 274 5.15 5.80 -17.99
C GLU A 274 5.17 4.47 -17.25
N TYR A 275 4.92 3.37 -17.97
CA TYR A 275 4.94 2.03 -17.38
C TYR A 275 6.32 1.69 -16.78
N ALA A 276 7.41 2.06 -17.48
CA ALA A 276 8.77 1.88 -16.96
C ALA A 276 9.05 2.70 -15.70
N LEU A 277 8.58 3.95 -15.64
CA LEU A 277 8.69 4.78 -14.43
C LEU A 277 7.90 4.18 -13.26
N ARG A 278 6.73 3.61 -13.51
CA ARG A 278 5.94 2.93 -12.48
C ARG A 278 6.63 1.68 -11.95
N LEU A 279 7.27 0.88 -12.81
CA LEU A 279 8.05 -0.29 -12.36
C LEU A 279 9.20 0.13 -11.45
N GLN A 280 9.92 1.21 -11.80
CA GLN A 280 10.97 1.76 -10.94
C GLN A 280 10.43 2.24 -9.59
N ASP A 281 9.27 2.88 -9.59
CA ASP A 281 8.58 3.34 -8.37
C ASP A 281 8.24 2.18 -7.43
N PHE A 282 7.81 1.06 -7.97
CA PHE A 282 7.52 -0.14 -7.19
C PHE A 282 8.76 -0.97 -6.81
N GLY A 283 9.94 -0.54 -7.21
CA GLY A 283 11.23 -1.17 -6.86
C GLY A 283 11.66 -2.30 -7.79
N ILE A 284 11.16 -2.33 -9.03
CA ILE A 284 11.53 -3.33 -10.04
C ILE A 284 12.64 -2.75 -10.92
N ASP A 285 13.80 -3.36 -10.89
CA ASP A 285 15.04 -2.91 -11.54
C ASP A 285 15.49 -3.79 -12.72
N ILE A 286 14.62 -4.71 -13.17
CA ILE A 286 14.86 -5.58 -14.33
C ILE A 286 13.86 -5.30 -15.47
N PRO A 287 14.24 -5.59 -16.72
CA PRO A 287 13.34 -5.45 -17.86
C PRO A 287 12.05 -6.30 -17.73
N PRO A 288 10.87 -5.79 -18.11
CA PRO A 288 9.61 -6.54 -18.06
C PRO A 288 9.67 -7.92 -18.74
N ALA A 289 10.37 -8.04 -19.87
CA ALA A 289 10.51 -9.33 -20.57
C ALA A 289 11.27 -10.38 -19.74
N GLN A 290 12.27 -9.97 -18.98
CA GLN A 290 13.00 -10.87 -18.08
C GLN A 290 12.12 -11.31 -16.92
N LEU A 291 11.41 -10.37 -16.29
CA LEU A 291 10.49 -10.65 -15.21
C LEU A 291 9.37 -11.62 -15.65
N THR A 292 8.77 -11.36 -16.81
CA THR A 292 7.73 -12.21 -17.40
C THR A 292 8.21 -13.65 -17.64
N ALA A 293 9.43 -13.83 -18.18
CA ALA A 293 10.00 -15.15 -18.41
C ALA A 293 10.24 -15.93 -17.10
N MET A 294 10.72 -15.24 -16.06
CA MET A 294 10.90 -15.84 -14.71
C MET A 294 9.53 -16.22 -14.12
N ALA A 295 8.53 -15.38 -14.28
CA ALA A 295 7.20 -15.57 -13.73
C ALA A 295 6.46 -16.74 -14.38
N HIS A 296 6.49 -16.89 -15.70
CA HIS A 296 5.91 -18.06 -16.38
C HIS A 296 6.55 -19.36 -15.91
N LYS A 297 7.89 -19.40 -15.82
CA LYS A 297 8.58 -20.58 -15.28
C LYS A 297 8.13 -20.91 -13.86
N ALA A 298 8.06 -19.91 -12.99
CA ALA A 298 7.64 -20.10 -11.61
C ALA A 298 6.17 -20.57 -11.53
N PHE A 299 5.30 -20.09 -12.40
CA PHE A 299 3.90 -20.51 -12.49
C PHE A 299 3.80 -22.02 -12.78
N ASP A 300 4.55 -22.54 -13.76
CA ASP A 300 4.59 -23.96 -14.08
C ASP A 300 5.20 -24.81 -12.94
N ASP A 301 6.25 -24.31 -12.31
CA ASP A 301 6.90 -24.97 -11.18
C ASP A 301 5.96 -25.10 -9.97
N ILE A 302 5.22 -24.02 -9.63
CA ILE A 302 4.23 -24.00 -8.54
C ILE A 302 3.07 -24.96 -8.81
N GLN A 303 2.52 -24.95 -10.03
CA GLN A 303 1.48 -25.93 -10.41
C GLN A 303 1.97 -27.36 -10.23
N THR A 304 3.25 -27.61 -10.48
CA THR A 304 3.86 -28.93 -10.28
C THR A 304 3.98 -29.28 -8.80
N GLU A 305 4.33 -28.32 -7.94
CA GLU A 305 4.38 -28.48 -6.48
C GLU A 305 2.98 -28.71 -5.87
N MET A 306 1.94 -28.12 -6.43
CA MET A 306 0.55 -28.28 -5.96
C MET A 306 -0.01 -29.70 -6.17
N LYS A 307 0.39 -30.40 -7.23
CA LYS A 307 -0.19 -31.71 -7.62
C LYS A 307 -0.13 -32.78 -6.53
N PRO A 308 1.01 -33.06 -5.88
CA PRO A 308 1.07 -34.09 -4.84
C PRO A 308 0.24 -33.72 -3.61
N ILE A 309 0.18 -32.46 -3.23
CA ILE A 309 -0.62 -31.98 -2.08
C ILE A 309 -2.12 -32.13 -2.39
N ALA A 310 -2.56 -31.71 -3.57
CA ALA A 310 -3.93 -31.90 -4.02
C ALA A 310 -4.35 -33.37 -4.05
N ALA A 311 -3.46 -34.26 -4.54
CA ALA A 311 -3.72 -35.69 -4.53
C ALA A 311 -3.85 -36.28 -3.11
N GLN A 312 -3.04 -35.80 -2.15
CA GLN A 312 -3.18 -36.16 -0.75
C GLN A 312 -4.54 -35.74 -0.20
N ILE A 313 -4.92 -34.48 -0.36
CA ILE A 313 -6.22 -33.93 0.13
C ILE A 313 -7.39 -34.70 -0.51
N ALA A 314 -7.33 -34.93 -1.83
CA ALA A 314 -8.38 -35.64 -2.55
C ALA A 314 -8.57 -37.04 -2.00
N LYS A 315 -7.50 -37.78 -1.68
CA LYS A 315 -7.52 -39.09 -1.07
C LYS A 315 -8.11 -39.05 0.34
N GLU A 316 -7.67 -38.13 1.19
CA GLU A 316 -8.13 -37.99 2.59
C GLU A 316 -9.62 -37.62 2.69
N ARG A 317 -10.09 -36.75 1.78
CA ARG A 317 -11.48 -36.27 1.73
C ARG A 317 -12.39 -37.07 0.79
N HIS A 318 -11.86 -38.11 0.16
CA HIS A 318 -12.60 -38.94 -0.81
C HIS A 318 -13.19 -38.12 -1.97
N LEU A 319 -12.44 -37.16 -2.50
CA LEU A 319 -12.89 -36.33 -3.61
C LEU A 319 -12.81 -37.09 -4.95
N PRO A 320 -13.68 -36.77 -5.91
CA PRO A 320 -13.73 -37.47 -7.20
C PRO A 320 -12.55 -37.09 -8.14
N SER A 321 -11.87 -35.96 -7.90
CA SER A 321 -10.74 -35.46 -8.68
C SER A 321 -9.57 -35.10 -7.79
N SER A 322 -8.36 -35.34 -8.28
CA SER A 322 -7.11 -34.90 -7.65
C SER A 322 -6.47 -33.70 -8.36
N ASP A 323 -7.13 -33.11 -9.36
CA ASP A 323 -6.70 -31.85 -9.96
C ASP A 323 -6.78 -30.74 -8.90
N TYR A 324 -5.68 -29.97 -8.73
CA TYR A 324 -5.62 -28.96 -7.68
C TYR A 324 -6.76 -27.93 -7.80
N ARG A 325 -7.21 -27.61 -9.03
CA ARG A 325 -8.32 -26.69 -9.29
C ARG A 325 -9.65 -27.20 -8.74
N ASP A 326 -9.91 -28.50 -8.91
CA ASP A 326 -11.11 -29.13 -8.37
C ASP A 326 -11.04 -29.22 -6.85
N VAL A 327 -9.86 -29.55 -6.31
CA VAL A 327 -9.64 -29.57 -4.85
C VAL A 327 -9.84 -28.17 -4.26
N MET A 328 -9.29 -27.12 -4.90
CA MET A 328 -9.51 -25.73 -4.48
C MET A 328 -11.00 -25.36 -4.48
N ARG A 329 -11.75 -25.72 -5.55
CA ARG A 329 -13.21 -25.49 -5.60
C ARG A 329 -13.95 -26.20 -4.46
N GLU A 330 -13.53 -27.42 -4.09
CA GLU A 330 -14.14 -28.13 -2.94
C GLU A 330 -13.82 -27.48 -1.60
N LEU A 331 -12.59 -27.00 -1.38
CA LEU A 331 -12.21 -26.26 -0.17
C LEU A 331 -13.02 -24.96 -0.03
N LYS A 332 -13.17 -24.21 -1.11
CA LYS A 332 -13.92 -22.94 -1.16
C LYS A 332 -15.43 -23.11 -0.87
N LYS A 333 -16.02 -24.31 -1.01
CA LYS A 333 -17.43 -24.55 -0.64
C LYS A 333 -17.70 -24.39 0.86
N GLN A 334 -16.69 -24.51 1.71
CA GLN A 334 -16.82 -24.45 3.17
C GLN A 334 -16.68 -23.02 3.68
N GLN A 335 -17.51 -22.11 3.17
CA GLN A 335 -17.47 -20.70 3.53
C GLN A 335 -17.88 -20.46 4.99
N ILE A 336 -17.11 -19.63 5.68
CA ILE A 336 -17.38 -19.12 7.02
C ILE A 336 -17.90 -17.70 6.87
N VAL A 337 -19.05 -17.38 7.45
CA VAL A 337 -19.75 -16.13 7.21
C VAL A 337 -20.08 -15.37 8.50
N GLY A 338 -20.29 -14.06 8.38
CA GLY A 338 -20.72 -13.22 9.48
C GLY A 338 -19.74 -13.17 10.65
N ASP A 339 -20.27 -13.24 11.86
CA ASP A 339 -19.49 -13.06 13.09
C ASP A 339 -18.45 -14.16 13.35
N ALA A 340 -18.51 -15.28 12.63
CA ALA A 340 -17.55 -16.38 12.76
C ALA A 340 -16.20 -16.10 12.07
N ILE A 341 -16.13 -15.15 11.14
CA ILE A 341 -14.90 -14.85 10.37
C ILE A 341 -13.81 -14.26 11.26
N LEU A 342 -14.12 -13.28 12.07
CA LEU A 342 -13.13 -12.62 12.92
C LEU A 342 -12.52 -13.57 13.97
N PRO A 343 -13.30 -14.43 14.67
CA PRO A 343 -12.75 -15.50 15.49
C PRO A 343 -11.85 -16.48 14.74
N LEU A 344 -12.19 -16.87 13.50
CA LEU A 344 -11.36 -17.75 12.67
C LEU A 344 -9.95 -17.14 12.50
N TYR A 345 -9.84 -15.91 12.03
CA TYR A 345 -8.57 -15.25 11.78
C TYR A 345 -7.78 -15.02 13.07
N ARG A 346 -8.43 -14.65 14.18
CA ARG A 346 -7.78 -14.51 15.48
C ARG A 346 -7.21 -15.82 16.00
N ASN A 347 -7.96 -16.93 15.86
CA ASN A 347 -7.46 -18.26 16.22
C ASN A 347 -6.28 -18.66 15.35
N ARG A 348 -6.34 -18.36 14.05
CA ARG A 348 -5.25 -18.65 13.12
C ARG A 348 -3.98 -17.88 13.47
N LEU A 349 -4.12 -16.59 13.82
CA LEU A 349 -3.00 -15.78 14.29
C LEU A 349 -2.32 -16.38 15.52
N ALA A 350 -3.10 -16.82 16.52
CA ALA A 350 -2.56 -17.47 17.71
C ALA A 350 -1.77 -18.72 17.38
N GLN A 351 -2.30 -19.58 16.48
CA GLN A 351 -1.59 -20.79 16.03
C GLN A 351 -0.29 -20.49 15.30
N ILE A 352 -0.28 -19.46 14.44
CA ILE A 352 0.93 -19.03 13.73
C ILE A 352 1.95 -18.46 14.70
N GLU A 353 1.53 -17.66 15.69
CA GLU A 353 2.45 -17.15 16.71
C GLU A 353 3.08 -18.28 17.55
N ASP A 354 2.34 -19.34 17.85
CA ASP A 354 2.90 -20.51 18.54
C ASP A 354 3.94 -21.23 17.66
N ILE A 355 3.67 -21.41 16.37
CA ILE A 355 4.63 -21.94 15.38
C ILE A 355 5.90 -21.07 15.34
N ILE A 356 5.75 -19.75 15.27
CA ILE A 356 6.89 -18.81 15.24
C ILE A 356 7.76 -18.97 16.48
N ARG A 357 7.16 -19.10 17.67
CA ARG A 357 7.89 -19.29 18.94
C ARG A 357 8.55 -20.67 19.02
N GLU A 358 7.84 -21.73 18.68
CA GLU A 358 8.35 -23.12 18.74
C GLU A 358 9.55 -23.33 17.80
N HIS A 359 9.45 -22.80 16.58
CA HIS A 359 10.46 -23.00 15.55
C HIS A 359 11.49 -21.86 15.44
N GLN A 360 11.45 -20.90 16.38
CA GLN A 360 12.38 -19.77 16.43
C GLN A 360 12.53 -19.08 15.06
N ILE A 361 11.38 -18.71 14.47
CA ILE A 361 11.34 -18.14 13.12
C ILE A 361 11.77 -16.68 13.12
N VAL A 362 11.16 -15.85 13.97
CA VAL A 362 11.41 -14.41 14.12
C VAL A 362 11.03 -13.97 15.53
N SER A 363 11.53 -12.84 16.00
CA SER A 363 11.09 -12.25 17.26
C SER A 363 9.67 -11.73 17.16
N LEU A 364 8.86 -11.99 18.20
CA LEU A 364 7.50 -11.46 18.31
C LEU A 364 7.41 -10.46 19.47
N PRO A 365 6.66 -9.37 19.33
CA PRO A 365 6.36 -8.46 20.42
C PRO A 365 5.33 -9.08 21.37
N ASP A 366 5.34 -8.62 22.64
CA ASP A 366 4.39 -9.11 23.66
C ASP A 366 2.96 -8.59 23.46
N ARG A 367 2.77 -7.51 22.70
CA ARG A 367 1.45 -6.96 22.38
C ARG A 367 0.67 -7.81 21.38
N PRO A 368 -0.67 -7.87 21.46
CA PRO A 368 -1.50 -8.53 20.46
C PRO A 368 -1.57 -7.71 19.16
N ALA A 369 -1.62 -8.40 18.01
CA ALA A 369 -1.96 -7.79 16.74
C ALA A 369 -3.48 -7.52 16.65
N ARG A 370 -3.88 -6.51 15.86
CA ARG A 370 -5.29 -6.15 15.62
C ARG A 370 -5.78 -6.74 14.29
N ILE A 371 -6.97 -7.34 14.35
CA ILE A 371 -7.70 -7.79 13.16
C ILE A 371 -9.12 -7.23 13.26
N ARG A 372 -9.60 -6.55 12.21
CA ARG A 372 -10.95 -6.00 12.13
C ARG A 372 -11.60 -6.21 10.76
N ILE A 373 -12.90 -6.04 10.71
CA ILE A 373 -13.67 -6.04 9.47
C ILE A 373 -13.64 -4.62 8.87
N ALA A 374 -13.52 -4.52 7.55
CA ALA A 374 -13.62 -3.27 6.82
C ALA A 374 -15.06 -2.72 6.80
N THR A 375 -15.21 -1.42 6.80
CA THR A 375 -16.49 -0.77 6.46
C THR A 375 -16.80 -0.90 4.97
N ALA A 376 -18.02 -0.64 4.55
CA ALA A 376 -18.40 -0.68 3.13
C ALA A 376 -17.58 0.28 2.27
N ALA A 377 -17.33 1.51 2.75
CA ALA A 377 -16.53 2.50 2.03
C ALA A 377 -15.05 2.11 1.95
N GLU A 378 -14.49 1.55 3.02
CA GLU A 378 -13.12 0.98 3.00
C GLU A 378 -13.02 -0.19 2.02
N THR A 379 -14.03 -1.07 1.98
CA THR A 379 -14.06 -2.18 1.02
C THR A 379 -14.07 -1.73 -0.43
N VAL A 380 -14.78 -0.64 -0.75
CA VAL A 380 -14.77 -0.06 -2.11
C VAL A 380 -13.40 0.54 -2.45
N GLN A 381 -12.77 1.16 -1.47
CA GLN A 381 -11.44 1.73 -1.63
C GLN A 381 -10.36 0.64 -1.80
N GLN A 382 -10.39 -0.38 -0.94
CA GLN A 382 -9.45 -1.50 -0.92
C GLN A 382 -10.21 -2.81 -0.72
N PRO A 383 -10.61 -3.47 -1.81
CA PRO A 383 -11.46 -4.65 -1.74
C PRO A 383 -10.74 -5.95 -1.33
N ALA A 384 -9.41 -6.00 -1.38
CA ALA A 384 -8.64 -7.14 -0.88
C ALA A 384 -8.31 -7.03 0.63
N PRO A 385 -8.11 -8.15 1.34
CA PRO A 385 -7.49 -8.13 2.67
C PRO A 385 -6.17 -7.36 2.65
N HIS A 386 -5.95 -6.52 3.65
CA HIS A 386 -4.78 -5.63 3.69
C HIS A 386 -4.40 -5.22 5.10
N MET A 387 -3.18 -4.75 5.26
CA MET A 387 -2.69 -4.17 6.50
C MET A 387 -2.71 -2.64 6.43
N VAL A 388 -3.19 -2.00 7.49
CA VAL A 388 -3.10 -0.55 7.72
C VAL A 388 -2.01 -0.30 8.77
N PRO A 389 -0.91 0.39 8.41
CA PRO A 389 0.18 0.62 9.35
C PRO A 389 -0.15 1.68 10.40
N PRO A 390 0.54 1.62 11.55
CA PRO A 390 0.44 2.65 12.57
C PRO A 390 1.10 3.96 12.11
N PRO A 391 0.81 5.09 12.78
CA PRO A 391 1.59 6.32 12.59
C PRO A 391 3.07 6.09 12.95
N PHE A 392 4.00 6.61 12.12
CA PHE A 392 5.43 6.43 12.35
C PHE A 392 6.09 7.61 13.07
N LEU A 393 5.53 8.82 12.96
CA LEU A 393 6.15 10.03 13.50
C LEU A 393 5.70 10.34 14.92
N HIS A 394 4.42 10.22 15.21
CA HIS A 394 3.86 10.47 16.51
C HIS A 394 2.87 9.35 16.87
N ASN A 395 3.41 8.19 17.21
CA ASN A 395 2.65 7.05 17.67
C ASN A 395 2.44 7.15 19.19
N THR A 396 1.18 7.14 19.64
CA THR A 396 0.79 7.21 21.06
C THR A 396 0.30 5.88 21.61
N GLY A 397 0.45 4.80 20.82
CA GLY A 397 0.02 3.44 21.14
C GLY A 397 -0.85 2.81 20.06
N GLU A 398 -1.04 3.52 18.95
CA GLU A 398 -1.72 3.00 17.75
C GLU A 398 -0.94 1.84 17.16
N LYS A 399 -1.66 0.84 16.66
CA LYS A 399 -1.10 -0.41 16.14
C LYS A 399 -1.46 -0.60 14.68
N GLY A 400 -0.65 -1.36 13.98
CA GLY A 400 -1.04 -1.88 12.67
C GLY A 400 -2.29 -2.74 12.75
N GLU A 401 -3.12 -2.69 11.71
CA GLU A 401 -4.38 -3.42 11.66
C GLU A 401 -4.46 -4.30 10.42
N PHE A 402 -4.68 -5.60 10.62
CA PHE A 402 -5.12 -6.45 9.53
C PHE A 402 -6.62 -6.23 9.30
N VAL A 403 -6.98 -5.73 8.12
CA VAL A 403 -8.33 -5.35 7.73
C VAL A 403 -8.89 -6.36 6.73
N LEU A 404 -10.07 -6.90 7.04
CA LEU A 404 -10.79 -7.90 6.25
C LEU A 404 -12.02 -7.29 5.58
N PRO A 405 -12.00 -7.00 4.27
CA PRO A 405 -13.21 -6.72 3.50
C PRO A 405 -13.95 -8.05 3.25
N LEU A 406 -15.27 -8.06 3.42
CA LEU A 406 -16.05 -9.30 3.30
C LEU A 406 -16.94 -9.35 2.07
N ASN A 407 -17.41 -8.20 1.60
CA ASN A 407 -18.31 -8.12 0.45
C ASN A 407 -18.07 -6.81 -0.28
N ILE A 408 -18.00 -6.83 -1.60
CA ILE A 408 -18.04 -5.60 -2.40
C ILE A 408 -19.48 -5.07 -2.35
N PRO A 409 -19.72 -3.82 -1.90
CA PRO A 409 -21.04 -3.22 -1.94
C PRO A 409 -21.59 -3.22 -3.36
N ALA A 410 -22.89 -3.50 -3.52
CA ALA A 410 -23.53 -3.46 -4.84
C ALA A 410 -23.39 -2.07 -5.47
N ALA A 411 -22.96 -2.02 -6.71
CA ALA A 411 -22.96 -0.78 -7.48
C ALA A 411 -24.41 -0.31 -7.73
N PRO A 412 -24.64 1.01 -7.93
CA PRO A 412 -25.96 1.52 -8.27
C PRO A 412 -26.56 0.76 -9.46
N GLY A 413 -27.73 0.12 -9.25
CA GLY A 413 -28.43 -0.68 -10.27
C GLY A 413 -28.15 -2.19 -10.21
N GLN A 414 -27.17 -2.67 -9.45
CA GLN A 414 -26.97 -4.08 -9.16
C GLN A 414 -27.91 -4.58 -8.05
N LYS A 415 -28.37 -5.82 -8.18
CA LYS A 415 -29.35 -6.41 -7.24
C LYS A 415 -28.74 -7.00 -5.98
N SER A 416 -27.44 -7.26 -5.96
CA SER A 416 -26.73 -7.87 -4.83
C SER A 416 -25.27 -7.45 -4.83
N ALA A 417 -24.66 -7.38 -3.63
CA ALA A 417 -23.23 -7.30 -3.47
C ALA A 417 -22.56 -8.54 -4.06
N GLU A 418 -21.44 -8.38 -4.74
CA GLU A 418 -20.60 -9.50 -5.13
C GLU A 418 -19.87 -10.05 -3.91
N LYS A 419 -19.74 -11.36 -3.84
CA LYS A 419 -19.10 -12.04 -2.73
C LYS A 419 -17.74 -12.56 -3.15
N TYR A 420 -16.76 -12.30 -2.30
CA TYR A 420 -15.53 -13.06 -2.31
C TYR A 420 -15.75 -14.42 -1.67
N ASP A 421 -15.27 -15.47 -2.31
CA ASP A 421 -15.14 -16.80 -1.71
C ASP A 421 -13.66 -17.20 -1.52
N ASP A 422 -12.74 -16.25 -1.78
CA ASP A 422 -11.31 -16.50 -1.86
C ASP A 422 -10.63 -16.56 -0.49
N PHE A 423 -11.16 -15.89 0.53
CA PHE A 423 -10.51 -15.79 1.84
C PHE A 423 -11.44 -16.05 3.05
N THR A 424 -12.68 -16.44 2.82
CA THR A 424 -13.66 -16.71 3.88
C THR A 424 -13.84 -18.20 4.17
N PHE A 425 -12.79 -19.01 4.04
CA PHE A 425 -12.76 -20.43 4.42
C PHE A 425 -11.47 -20.77 5.19
N ASP A 426 -11.51 -21.86 5.96
CA ASP A 426 -10.49 -22.17 6.96
C ASP A 426 -9.06 -22.23 6.41
N ALA A 427 -8.86 -22.88 5.26
CA ALA A 427 -7.53 -23.05 4.67
C ALA A 427 -6.91 -21.73 4.20
N ALA A 428 -7.72 -20.76 3.71
CA ALA A 428 -7.23 -19.46 3.27
C ALA A 428 -6.74 -18.59 4.43
N ALA A 429 -7.33 -18.75 5.61
CA ALA A 429 -6.95 -17.98 6.78
C ALA A 429 -5.48 -18.19 7.20
N TRP A 430 -4.85 -19.32 6.85
CA TRP A 430 -3.44 -19.58 7.13
C TRP A 430 -2.53 -18.60 6.40
N THR A 431 -2.60 -18.60 5.08
CA THR A 431 -1.67 -17.82 4.26
C THR A 431 -1.93 -16.32 4.38
N LEU A 432 -3.20 -15.88 4.45
CA LEU A 432 -3.53 -14.47 4.62
C LEU A 432 -3.13 -13.93 5.99
N THR A 433 -3.29 -14.71 7.06
CA THR A 433 -2.84 -14.29 8.39
C THR A 433 -1.31 -14.19 8.45
N ALA A 434 -0.59 -15.11 7.78
CA ALA A 434 0.86 -15.06 7.68
C ALA A 434 1.33 -13.82 6.90
N HIS A 435 0.60 -13.40 5.85
CA HIS A 435 0.90 -12.25 5.01
C HIS A 435 0.58 -10.91 5.69
N GLU A 436 -0.67 -10.74 6.10
CA GLU A 436 -1.17 -9.45 6.59
C GLU A 436 -0.87 -9.20 8.07
N ALA A 437 -0.81 -10.27 8.89
CA ALA A 437 -0.51 -10.15 10.29
C ALA A 437 0.94 -10.57 10.59
N ARG A 438 1.16 -11.81 11.12
CA ARG A 438 2.47 -12.30 11.58
C ARG A 438 2.87 -13.59 10.92
N PRO A 439 4.11 -13.72 10.47
CA PRO A 439 5.23 -12.76 10.57
C PRO A 439 5.25 -11.65 9.51
N GLY A 440 4.15 -11.43 8.75
CA GLY A 440 4.04 -10.54 7.62
C GLY A 440 4.00 -9.04 7.97
N HIS A 441 3.10 -8.32 7.31
CA HIS A 441 3.08 -6.84 7.30
C HIS A 441 2.91 -6.22 8.68
N GLU A 442 2.01 -6.73 9.53
CA GLU A 442 1.82 -6.15 10.87
C GLU A 442 3.13 -6.19 11.66
N LEU A 443 3.83 -7.33 11.66
CA LEU A 443 5.11 -7.43 12.32
C LEU A 443 6.16 -6.52 11.67
N GLN A 444 6.21 -6.44 10.35
CA GLN A 444 7.16 -5.61 9.61
C GLN A 444 7.03 -4.14 9.98
N PHE A 445 5.82 -3.60 9.94
CA PHE A 445 5.60 -2.17 10.18
C PHE A 445 5.65 -1.79 11.66
N ASP A 446 5.08 -2.60 12.52
CA ASP A 446 5.10 -2.31 13.96
C ASP A 446 6.49 -2.47 14.56
N SER A 447 7.34 -3.38 14.04
CA SER A 447 8.74 -3.49 14.47
C SER A 447 9.54 -2.22 14.22
N MET A 448 9.23 -1.48 13.15
CA MET A 448 9.88 -0.19 12.87
C MET A 448 9.51 0.89 13.88
N VAL A 449 8.28 0.86 14.41
CA VAL A 449 7.85 1.77 15.48
C VAL A 449 8.45 1.35 16.84
N GLU A 450 8.44 0.05 17.14
CA GLU A 450 8.87 -0.48 18.45
C GLU A 450 10.38 -0.48 18.63
N HIS A 451 11.13 -0.82 17.61
CA HIS A 451 12.59 -0.92 17.69
C HIS A 451 13.30 0.33 17.17
N GLY A 452 12.59 1.17 16.45
CA GLY A 452 13.09 2.39 15.82
C GLY A 452 13.99 2.10 14.62
N VAL A 453 13.79 2.86 13.56
CA VAL A 453 14.61 2.91 12.36
C VAL A 453 14.57 4.36 11.86
N SER A 454 15.49 4.79 11.01
CA SER A 454 15.43 6.14 10.48
C SER A 454 14.15 6.39 9.68
N LEU A 455 13.64 7.61 9.74
CA LEU A 455 12.47 8.01 8.97
C LEU A 455 12.70 7.89 7.45
N ALA A 456 13.94 8.06 7.00
CA ALA A 456 14.31 7.81 5.61
C ALA A 456 14.01 6.37 5.18
N ARG A 457 14.32 5.39 6.02
CA ARG A 457 14.11 3.96 5.73
C ARG A 457 12.65 3.51 5.86
N VAL A 458 11.82 4.27 6.56
CA VAL A 458 10.37 4.00 6.67
C VAL A 458 9.62 4.68 5.54
N LEU A 459 9.93 5.96 5.26
CA LEU A 459 9.10 6.84 4.45
C LEU A 459 9.63 7.00 3.01
N TYR A 460 10.96 7.06 2.82
CA TYR A 460 11.59 7.33 1.53
C TYR A 460 12.19 6.08 0.88
N ALA A 461 12.56 5.07 1.67
CA ALA A 461 12.96 3.77 1.14
C ALA A 461 11.75 2.91 0.72
N PHE A 462 10.53 3.32 1.08
CA PHE A 462 9.33 2.54 0.78
C PHE A 462 9.31 2.13 -0.69
N ASN A 463 9.21 0.84 -0.91
CA ASN A 463 8.98 0.27 -2.22
C ASN A 463 8.13 -1.01 -2.08
N SER A 464 7.25 -1.22 -3.04
CA SER A 464 6.34 -2.36 -3.02
C SER A 464 7.08 -3.71 -3.07
N THR A 465 8.25 -3.74 -3.70
CA THR A 465 9.08 -4.94 -3.80
C THR A 465 9.58 -5.43 -2.43
N ASN A 466 9.99 -4.53 -1.53
CA ASN A 466 10.36 -4.92 -0.17
C ASN A 466 9.14 -5.40 0.61
N VAL A 467 8.08 -4.59 0.64
CA VAL A 467 6.88 -4.84 1.46
C VAL A 467 6.19 -6.13 1.06
N GLU A 468 5.80 -6.24 -0.21
CA GLU A 468 5.08 -7.41 -0.72
C GLU A 468 5.98 -8.66 -0.83
N GLY A 469 7.27 -8.44 -1.08
CA GLY A 469 8.27 -9.50 -1.02
C GLY A 469 8.36 -10.13 0.36
N TRP A 470 8.36 -9.33 1.42
CA TRP A 470 8.32 -9.81 2.80
C TRP A 470 7.00 -10.53 3.12
N GLY A 471 5.84 -9.98 2.71
CA GLY A 471 4.55 -10.64 2.90
C GLY A 471 4.51 -12.05 2.28
N LEU A 472 4.94 -12.19 1.03
CA LEU A 472 5.02 -13.48 0.35
C LEU A 472 6.04 -14.44 0.98
N TYR A 473 7.17 -13.91 1.38
CA TYR A 473 8.19 -14.67 2.09
C TYR A 473 7.68 -15.18 3.44
N SER A 474 6.89 -14.37 4.15
CA SER A 474 6.22 -14.74 5.38
C SER A 474 5.25 -15.92 5.20
N GLU A 475 4.48 -15.93 4.10
CA GLU A 475 3.67 -17.09 3.73
C GLU A 475 4.54 -18.35 3.53
N ALA A 476 5.68 -18.20 2.83
CA ALA A 476 6.54 -19.31 2.48
C ALA A 476 7.23 -19.96 3.69
N ILE A 477 7.69 -19.17 4.67
CA ILE A 477 8.35 -19.68 5.87
C ILE A 477 7.37 -20.33 6.86
N ILE A 478 6.09 -19.99 6.82
CA ILE A 478 5.04 -20.62 7.63
C ILE A 478 4.43 -21.85 6.93
N LYS A 479 4.43 -21.90 5.59
CA LYS A 479 3.81 -23.00 4.82
C LYS A 479 4.18 -24.42 5.31
N PRO A 480 5.46 -24.77 5.65
CA PRO A 480 5.80 -26.12 6.09
C PRO A 480 5.04 -26.62 7.34
N TYR A 481 4.52 -25.72 8.12
CA TYR A 481 3.81 -26.01 9.38
C TYR A 481 2.29 -25.95 9.23
N MET A 482 1.77 -25.58 8.06
CA MET A 482 0.34 -25.58 7.76
C MET A 482 -0.17 -27.01 7.48
N PRO A 483 -1.47 -27.31 7.74
CA PRO A 483 -2.07 -28.54 7.24
C PRO A 483 -2.07 -28.58 5.72
N PRO A 484 -2.24 -29.76 5.08
CA PRO A 484 -2.18 -29.89 3.61
C PRO A 484 -3.06 -28.90 2.86
N GLU A 485 -4.27 -28.63 3.33
CA GLU A 485 -5.19 -27.66 2.74
C GLU A 485 -4.62 -26.23 2.81
N GLY A 486 -4.03 -25.85 3.94
CA GLY A 486 -3.34 -24.56 4.10
C GLY A 486 -2.13 -24.44 3.17
N GLN A 487 -1.34 -25.51 3.03
CA GLN A 487 -0.20 -25.56 2.10
C GLN A 487 -0.66 -25.40 0.65
N LEU A 488 -1.75 -26.07 0.26
CA LEU A 488 -2.30 -25.95 -1.10
C LEU A 488 -2.77 -24.53 -1.40
N VAL A 489 -3.48 -23.89 -0.47
CA VAL A 489 -3.93 -22.50 -0.62
C VAL A 489 -2.76 -21.53 -0.62
N SER A 490 -1.73 -21.75 0.20
CA SER A 490 -0.51 -20.95 0.18
C SER A 490 0.19 -21.00 -1.18
N LEU A 491 0.23 -22.18 -1.81
CA LEU A 491 0.77 -22.32 -3.17
C LEU A 491 -0.13 -21.67 -4.22
N ASP A 492 -1.45 -21.74 -4.08
CA ASP A 492 -2.39 -21.08 -4.99
C ASP A 492 -2.25 -19.55 -4.93
N TYR A 493 -2.08 -18.99 -3.73
CA TYR A 493 -1.75 -17.57 -3.59
C TYR A 493 -0.37 -17.21 -4.17
N ARG A 494 0.63 -18.10 -4.06
CA ARG A 494 1.91 -17.90 -4.73
C ARG A 494 1.77 -17.99 -6.25
N LEU A 495 0.92 -18.89 -6.75
CA LEU A 495 0.58 -19.04 -8.18
C LEU A 495 -0.03 -17.75 -8.72
N LEU A 496 -0.96 -17.13 -7.96
CA LEU A 496 -1.50 -15.81 -8.27
C LEU A 496 -0.40 -14.76 -8.42
N ARG A 497 0.56 -14.71 -7.47
CA ARG A 497 1.63 -13.70 -7.49
C ARG A 497 2.60 -13.91 -8.66
N ALA A 498 2.85 -15.15 -9.06
CA ALA A 498 3.56 -15.44 -10.30
C ALA A 498 2.75 -14.98 -11.53
N ALA A 499 1.44 -15.25 -11.55
CA ALA A 499 0.57 -14.79 -12.63
C ALA A 499 0.54 -13.25 -12.74
N ARG A 500 0.45 -12.52 -11.65
CA ARG A 500 0.55 -11.04 -11.61
C ARG A 500 1.76 -10.54 -12.41
N ALA A 501 2.92 -11.18 -12.24
CA ALA A 501 4.18 -10.74 -12.82
C ALA A 501 4.33 -11.05 -14.33
N PHE A 502 3.38 -11.73 -14.95
CA PHE A 502 3.28 -11.82 -16.41
C PHE A 502 1.99 -11.22 -16.95
N LEU A 503 0.86 -11.32 -16.26
CA LEU A 503 -0.42 -10.77 -16.74
C LEU A 503 -0.38 -9.24 -16.86
N ASP A 504 0.12 -8.54 -15.85
CA ASP A 504 0.24 -7.07 -15.84
C ASP A 504 1.10 -6.57 -17.01
N PRO A 505 2.38 -6.95 -17.20
CA PRO A 505 3.19 -6.47 -18.31
C PRO A 505 2.71 -6.98 -19.67
N GLU A 506 2.11 -8.16 -19.77
CA GLU A 506 1.57 -8.67 -21.04
C GLU A 506 0.29 -7.95 -21.46
N LEU A 507 -0.57 -7.53 -20.52
CA LEU A 507 -1.70 -6.65 -20.77
C LEU A 507 -1.22 -5.26 -21.22
N GLN A 508 -0.28 -4.65 -20.49
CA GLN A 508 0.23 -3.33 -20.81
C GLN A 508 1.00 -3.28 -22.14
N SER A 509 1.68 -4.37 -22.51
CA SER A 509 2.32 -4.48 -23.84
C SER A 509 1.37 -4.90 -24.97
N GLY A 510 0.11 -5.24 -24.67
CA GLY A 510 -0.87 -5.70 -25.67
C GLY A 510 -0.66 -7.12 -26.17
N LYS A 511 0.19 -7.90 -25.50
CA LYS A 511 0.44 -9.31 -25.84
C LYS A 511 -0.77 -10.18 -25.54
N ILE A 512 -1.54 -9.85 -24.51
CA ILE A 512 -2.80 -10.47 -24.13
C ILE A 512 -3.92 -9.44 -23.98
N GLN A 513 -5.16 -9.90 -23.94
CA GLN A 513 -6.35 -9.09 -23.68
C GLN A 513 -6.90 -9.34 -22.27
N PRO A 514 -7.74 -8.46 -21.69
CA PRO A 514 -8.35 -8.68 -20.38
C PRO A 514 -9.05 -10.05 -20.23
N ALA A 515 -9.70 -10.55 -21.27
CA ALA A 515 -10.33 -11.87 -21.27
C ALA A 515 -9.34 -13.02 -21.02
N ASP A 516 -8.09 -12.90 -21.49
CA ASP A 516 -7.04 -13.89 -21.23
C ASP A 516 -6.63 -13.87 -19.76
N ALA A 517 -6.54 -12.68 -19.17
CA ALA A 517 -6.24 -12.52 -17.74
C ALA A 517 -7.36 -13.12 -16.87
N TYR A 518 -8.63 -12.81 -17.17
CA TYR A 518 -9.77 -13.46 -16.47
C TYR A 518 -9.71 -14.98 -16.57
N ARG A 519 -9.40 -15.53 -17.74
CA ARG A 519 -9.29 -16.98 -17.90
C ARG A 519 -8.22 -17.60 -16.99
N VAL A 520 -7.04 -16.99 -16.89
CA VAL A 520 -5.97 -17.49 -15.99
C VAL A 520 -6.41 -17.39 -14.53
N LEU A 521 -6.95 -16.24 -14.13
CA LEU A 521 -7.36 -15.98 -12.76
C LEU A 521 -8.50 -16.91 -12.29
N GLU A 522 -9.54 -17.08 -13.11
CA GLU A 522 -10.72 -17.86 -12.75
C GLU A 522 -10.55 -19.37 -12.96
N GLN A 523 -9.82 -19.80 -13.99
CA GLN A 523 -9.72 -21.19 -14.36
C GLN A 523 -8.49 -21.89 -13.82
N ASP A 524 -7.33 -21.23 -13.86
CA ASP A 524 -6.05 -21.82 -13.43
C ASP A 524 -5.76 -21.54 -11.95
N ILE A 525 -6.15 -20.36 -11.42
CA ILE A 525 -5.96 -19.95 -10.02
C ILE A 525 -7.25 -20.14 -9.18
N VAL A 526 -8.39 -20.36 -9.84
CA VAL A 526 -9.70 -20.61 -9.20
C VAL A 526 -10.17 -19.43 -8.33
N GLN A 527 -9.91 -18.21 -8.74
CA GLN A 527 -10.41 -17.02 -8.07
C GLN A 527 -11.91 -16.79 -8.35
N SER A 528 -12.60 -16.12 -7.42
CA SER A 528 -13.93 -15.59 -7.69
C SER A 528 -13.88 -14.54 -8.81
N HIS A 529 -14.99 -14.35 -9.51
CA HIS A 529 -15.09 -13.30 -10.53
C HIS A 529 -14.82 -11.92 -9.94
N ALA A 530 -15.33 -11.63 -8.74
CA ALA A 530 -15.10 -10.38 -8.04
C ALA A 530 -13.60 -10.10 -7.78
N PHE A 531 -12.85 -11.12 -7.38
CA PHE A 531 -11.41 -10.96 -7.14
C PHE A 531 -10.61 -10.89 -8.45
N ALA A 532 -10.99 -11.68 -9.47
CA ALA A 532 -10.39 -11.59 -10.80
C ALA A 532 -10.62 -10.22 -11.45
N GLN A 533 -11.80 -9.61 -11.24
CA GLN A 533 -12.09 -8.25 -11.69
C GLN A 533 -11.19 -7.23 -11.01
N GLU A 534 -11.00 -7.31 -9.70
CA GLU A 534 -10.09 -6.44 -8.97
C GLU A 534 -8.66 -6.53 -9.50
N GLU A 535 -8.19 -7.73 -9.78
CA GLU A 535 -6.86 -7.96 -10.35
C GLU A 535 -6.73 -7.33 -11.74
N VAL A 536 -7.71 -7.50 -12.63
CA VAL A 536 -7.71 -6.88 -13.97
C VAL A 536 -7.79 -5.36 -13.86
N GLU A 537 -8.62 -4.80 -12.97
CA GLU A 537 -8.64 -3.35 -12.69
C GLU A 537 -7.28 -2.84 -12.20
N ARG A 538 -6.58 -3.61 -11.35
CA ARG A 538 -5.24 -3.29 -10.86
C ARG A 538 -4.24 -3.17 -12.00
N TYR A 539 -4.23 -4.13 -12.93
CA TYR A 539 -3.29 -4.16 -14.07
C TYR A 539 -3.59 -3.10 -15.12
N THR A 540 -4.84 -2.71 -15.26
CA THR A 540 -5.29 -1.81 -16.35
C THR A 540 -5.24 -0.34 -15.96
N TYR A 541 -5.72 0.05 -14.77
CA TYR A 541 -5.80 1.47 -14.42
C TYR A 541 -5.50 1.82 -12.97
N ARG A 542 -5.84 0.94 -12.00
CA ARG A 542 -5.63 1.29 -10.59
C ARG A 542 -4.15 1.44 -10.26
N MET A 543 -3.37 0.40 -10.52
CA MET A 543 -1.95 0.34 -10.16
C MET A 543 -1.12 -0.48 -11.17
N PRO A 544 -1.13 -0.15 -12.48
CA PRO A 544 -0.32 -0.88 -13.46
C PRO A 544 1.15 -0.91 -13.03
N GLY A 545 1.75 -2.08 -13.06
CA GLY A 545 3.14 -2.31 -12.65
C GLY A 545 3.30 -2.77 -11.19
N GLN A 546 2.38 -2.43 -10.28
CA GLN A 546 2.52 -2.77 -8.85
C GLN A 546 2.47 -4.28 -8.61
N ALA A 547 1.57 -4.97 -9.27
CA ALA A 547 1.34 -6.41 -9.07
C ALA A 547 2.60 -7.27 -9.31
N ASN A 548 3.53 -6.79 -10.11
CA ASN A 548 4.83 -7.43 -10.37
C ASN A 548 5.73 -7.50 -9.13
N SER A 549 5.60 -6.54 -8.22
CA SER A 549 6.49 -6.36 -7.07
C SER A 549 6.45 -7.53 -6.08
N TYR A 550 5.30 -8.19 -5.95
CA TYR A 550 5.12 -9.36 -5.11
C TYR A 550 6.10 -10.50 -5.46
N PHE A 551 5.98 -10.96 -6.70
CA PHE A 551 6.83 -12.05 -7.20
C PHE A 551 8.31 -11.68 -7.22
N TYR A 552 8.61 -10.45 -7.67
CA TYR A 552 9.98 -9.98 -7.77
C TYR A 552 10.63 -9.86 -6.39
N GLY A 553 9.96 -9.25 -5.44
CA GLY A 553 10.46 -9.08 -4.07
C GLY A 553 10.66 -10.40 -3.34
N PHE A 554 9.70 -11.32 -3.47
CA PHE A 554 9.83 -12.68 -2.95
C PHE A 554 11.08 -13.39 -3.51
N THR A 555 11.26 -13.34 -4.83
CA THR A 555 12.42 -13.98 -5.49
C THR A 555 13.74 -13.39 -4.97
N LYS A 556 13.82 -12.06 -4.83
CA LYS A 556 15.02 -11.40 -4.30
C LYS A 556 15.34 -11.80 -2.85
N LEU A 557 14.31 -11.90 -2.01
CA LEU A 557 14.50 -12.27 -0.61
C LEU A 557 14.86 -13.76 -0.44
N GLU A 558 14.24 -14.63 -1.22
CA GLU A 558 14.61 -16.05 -1.29
C GLU A 558 16.06 -16.27 -1.75
N ASP A 559 16.48 -15.53 -2.77
CA ASP A 559 17.84 -15.62 -3.27
C ASP A 559 18.85 -15.09 -2.24
N LEU A 560 18.51 -13.98 -1.55
CA LEU A 560 19.33 -13.43 -0.47
C LEU A 560 19.46 -14.41 0.70
N ARG A 561 18.38 -15.09 1.08
CA ARG A 561 18.41 -16.14 2.11
C ARG A 561 19.35 -17.27 1.70
N LYS A 562 19.20 -17.79 0.48
CA LYS A 562 20.07 -18.88 -0.05
C LYS A 562 21.54 -18.48 -0.08
N GLU A 563 21.84 -17.24 -0.51
CA GLU A 563 23.20 -16.68 -0.48
C GLU A 563 23.77 -16.66 0.96
N THR A 564 22.94 -16.22 1.92
CA THR A 564 23.34 -16.14 3.33
C THR A 564 23.54 -17.53 3.95
N GLU A 565 22.62 -18.47 3.68
CA GLU A 565 22.74 -19.86 4.11
C GLU A 565 24.02 -20.51 3.55
N ALA A 566 24.33 -20.27 2.29
CA ALA A 566 25.57 -20.77 1.67
C ALA A 566 26.84 -20.16 2.29
N ALA A 567 26.79 -18.86 2.66
CA ALA A 567 27.95 -18.17 3.24
C ALA A 567 28.23 -18.54 4.70
N LEU A 568 27.20 -18.85 5.49
CA LEU A 568 27.28 -19.15 6.91
C LEU A 568 27.28 -20.66 7.22
N GLY A 569 26.72 -21.49 6.31
CA GLY A 569 26.59 -22.93 6.52
C GLY A 569 25.90 -23.29 7.84
N PRO A 570 26.50 -24.15 8.69
CA PRO A 570 25.87 -24.56 9.96
C PRO A 570 25.69 -23.42 10.99
N LYS A 571 26.28 -22.25 10.77
CA LYS A 571 26.12 -21.08 11.64
C LYS A 571 24.91 -20.23 11.27
N PHE A 572 24.25 -20.50 10.15
CA PHE A 572 23.05 -19.78 9.79
C PHE A 572 21.95 -19.96 10.84
N ASN A 573 21.43 -18.83 11.34
CA ASN A 573 20.30 -18.79 12.25
C ASN A 573 19.17 -18.00 11.60
N GLN A 574 18.06 -18.68 11.28
CA GLN A 574 16.94 -18.02 10.59
C GLN A 574 16.32 -16.89 11.38
N LYS A 575 16.23 -17.01 12.72
CA LYS A 575 15.67 -15.97 13.57
C LYS A 575 16.53 -14.70 13.52
N HIS A 576 17.84 -14.83 13.66
CA HIS A 576 18.77 -13.69 13.55
C HIS A 576 18.69 -13.03 12.18
N PHE A 577 18.59 -13.84 11.11
CA PHE A 577 18.45 -13.33 9.75
C PHE A 577 17.17 -12.53 9.57
N HIS A 578 16.02 -13.05 10.02
CA HIS A 578 14.74 -12.34 9.90
C HIS A 578 14.69 -11.09 10.78
N ASP A 579 15.16 -11.16 12.01
CA ASP A 579 15.26 -10.00 12.91
C ASP A 579 16.18 -8.91 12.33
N PHE A 580 17.29 -9.30 11.67
CA PHE A 580 18.17 -8.37 10.98
C PHE A 580 17.47 -7.67 9.81
N ILE A 581 16.75 -8.43 8.94
CA ILE A 581 16.00 -7.89 7.80
C ILE A 581 14.98 -6.84 8.28
N LEU A 582 14.18 -7.17 9.29
CA LEU A 582 13.18 -6.26 9.83
C LEU A 582 13.80 -4.99 10.44
N ALA A 583 14.97 -5.11 11.08
CA ALA A 583 15.69 -3.99 11.68
C ALA A 583 16.26 -2.99 10.64
N GLN A 584 16.33 -3.37 9.35
CA GLN A 584 16.81 -2.47 8.30
C GLN A 584 15.70 -1.51 7.79
N GLY A 585 14.44 -1.71 8.17
CA GLY A 585 13.30 -0.99 7.59
C GLY A 585 13.00 -1.44 6.16
N LEU A 586 12.54 -0.52 5.31
CA LEU A 586 12.03 -0.86 3.97
C LEU A 586 13.09 -0.69 2.87
N LEU A 587 14.34 -1.09 3.14
CA LEU A 587 15.41 -0.97 2.15
C LEU A 587 15.04 -1.67 0.83
N PRO A 588 15.30 -1.03 -0.33
CA PRO A 588 15.23 -1.70 -1.63
C PRO A 588 16.11 -2.96 -1.67
N PRO A 589 15.78 -3.97 -2.50
CA PRO A 589 16.47 -5.25 -2.52
C PRO A 589 18.00 -5.18 -2.68
N ASP A 590 18.50 -4.22 -3.47
CA ASP A 590 19.93 -3.99 -3.66
C ASP A 590 20.60 -3.54 -2.35
N LEU A 591 20.05 -2.56 -1.66
CA LEU A 591 20.56 -2.07 -0.38
C LEU A 591 20.34 -3.05 0.76
N MET A 592 19.26 -3.83 0.74
CA MET A 592 19.04 -4.92 1.70
C MET A 592 20.12 -6.00 1.56
N ARG A 593 20.46 -6.39 0.31
CA ARG A 593 21.52 -7.35 0.05
C ARG A 593 22.88 -6.80 0.50
N GLU A 594 23.20 -5.54 0.21
CA GLU A 594 24.40 -4.87 0.70
C GLU A 594 24.50 -4.96 2.23
N ALA A 595 23.45 -4.60 2.95
CA ALA A 595 23.42 -4.67 4.42
C ALA A 595 23.65 -6.10 4.96
N VAL A 596 23.04 -7.12 4.34
CA VAL A 596 23.24 -8.53 4.76
C VAL A 596 24.65 -9.00 4.48
N VAL A 597 25.19 -8.73 3.30
CA VAL A 597 26.53 -9.20 2.90
C VAL A 597 27.64 -8.51 3.68
N GLU A 598 27.50 -7.21 3.92
CA GLU A 598 28.56 -6.40 4.54
C GLU A 598 28.50 -6.34 6.07
N LYS A 599 27.31 -6.53 6.66
CA LYS A 599 27.11 -6.40 8.11
C LYS A 599 26.67 -7.71 8.77
N PHE A 600 25.59 -8.35 8.29
CA PHE A 600 25.04 -9.55 8.92
C PHE A 600 25.97 -10.75 8.79
N ILE A 601 26.38 -11.10 7.57
CA ILE A 601 27.24 -12.28 7.35
C ILE A 601 28.57 -12.19 8.13
N PRO A 602 29.29 -11.05 8.15
CA PRO A 602 30.51 -10.93 8.97
C PRO A 602 30.25 -11.04 10.48
N ALA A 603 29.11 -10.55 10.97
CA ALA A 603 28.77 -10.60 12.40
C ALA A 603 28.41 -12.01 12.90
N GLU A 604 27.88 -12.88 12.03
CA GLU A 604 27.47 -14.26 12.34
C GLU A 604 28.60 -15.30 12.07
N ARG A 605 29.70 -14.89 11.44
CA ARG A 605 30.90 -15.74 11.21
C ARG A 605 31.73 -15.92 12.47
#